data_fdd53880ca853bd3ac8651b51f5035a6
#
_entry.id   fdd53880ca853bd3ac8651b51f5035a6
#
_cell.length_a   1.000
_cell.length_b   1.000
_cell.length_c   1.000
_cell.angle_alpha   90.00
_cell.angle_beta   90.00
_cell.angle_gamma   90.00
#
_symmetry.space_group_name_H-M   'P 1'
#
loop_
_entity.id
_entity.type
_entity.pdbx_description
1 polymer ?
#
loop_
_entity_poly.entity_id
_entity_poly.type
_entity_poly.pdbx_seq_one_letter_code
_entity_poly.pdbx_strand_id
1 'polypeptide(L)'
;MLQAFDGVVEEASEEELANAAARCDRTGTFNCPHTGVAIAALLKLLARGVIKKKDRVVVISTAHGLKFTEFKVGYHRRELEAVHEKFANSPVELPNSFDAVRKAIWDRIGQKSR
;
A
#
# COMPACT_ATOMS: atom_id res chain seq x y z
N MET A 1 10.24 -27.55 -9.84
CA MET A 1 11.09 -26.67 -9.00
C MET A 1 10.39 -26.23 -7.72
N LEU A 2 9.19 -25.63 -7.74
CA LEU A 2 8.48 -25.22 -6.50
C LEU A 2 8.28 -26.37 -5.51
N GLN A 3 7.82 -27.52 -5.97
CA GLN A 3 7.64 -28.71 -5.12
C GLN A 3 8.94 -29.22 -4.48
N ALA A 4 10.07 -29.06 -5.15
CA ALA A 4 11.37 -29.48 -4.60
C ALA A 4 11.86 -28.61 -3.43
N PHE A 5 11.30 -27.43 -3.26
CA PHE A 5 11.63 -26.47 -2.20
C PHE A 5 10.43 -26.17 -1.29
N ASP A 6 9.41 -27.03 -1.33
CA ASP A 6 8.18 -26.84 -0.55
C ASP A 6 7.51 -25.47 -0.78
N GLY A 7 7.63 -24.98 -2.01
CA GLY A 7 7.16 -23.66 -2.41
C GLY A 7 5.65 -23.61 -2.54
N VAL A 8 5.06 -22.49 -2.11
CA VAL A 8 3.62 -22.21 -2.21
C VAL A 8 3.40 -21.05 -3.19
N VAL A 9 2.39 -21.21 -4.07
CA VAL A 9 1.91 -20.15 -4.96
C VAL A 9 0.69 -19.51 -4.34
N GLU A 10 0.64 -18.18 -4.37
CA GLU A 10 -0.51 -17.40 -3.93
C GLU A 10 -0.72 -16.22 -4.90
N GLU A 11 -1.97 -15.79 -5.02
CA GLU A 11 -2.38 -14.67 -5.88
C GLU A 11 -3.08 -13.58 -5.07
N ALA A 12 -3.22 -12.41 -5.65
CA ALA A 12 -3.96 -11.30 -5.07
C ALA A 12 -4.87 -10.65 -6.13
N SER A 13 -6.09 -10.31 -5.74
CA SER A 13 -6.95 -9.46 -6.55
C SER A 13 -6.45 -8.01 -6.56
N GLU A 14 -6.96 -7.19 -7.48
CA GLU A 14 -6.62 -5.76 -7.55
C GLU A 14 -6.97 -5.05 -6.22
N GLU A 15 -8.09 -5.36 -5.61
CA GLU A 15 -8.46 -4.80 -4.30
C GLU A 15 -7.50 -5.24 -3.20
N GLU A 16 -7.11 -6.51 -3.16
CA GLU A 16 -6.20 -7.04 -2.16
C GLU A 16 -4.81 -6.40 -2.26
N LEU A 17 -4.25 -6.35 -3.47
CA LEU A 17 -2.93 -5.75 -3.68
C LEU A 17 -2.91 -4.24 -3.41
N ALA A 18 -3.97 -3.51 -3.82
CA ALA A 18 -4.07 -2.07 -3.62
C ALA A 18 -4.15 -1.72 -2.13
N ASN A 19 -5.03 -2.41 -1.40
CA ASN A 19 -5.16 -2.22 0.05
C ASN A 19 -3.91 -2.68 0.82
N ALA A 20 -3.25 -3.76 0.41
CA ALA A 20 -2.01 -4.23 1.02
C ALA A 20 -0.86 -3.22 0.81
N ALA A 21 -0.71 -2.68 -0.41
CA ALA A 21 0.26 -1.63 -0.70
C ALA A 21 0.01 -0.38 0.14
N ALA A 22 -1.22 0.12 0.17
CA ALA A 22 -1.57 1.31 0.94
C ALA A 22 -1.40 1.11 2.47
N ARG A 23 -1.70 -0.09 2.98
CA ARG A 23 -1.42 -0.45 4.38
C ARG A 23 0.07 -0.41 4.69
N CYS A 24 0.91 -0.92 3.79
CA CYS A 24 2.35 -0.92 3.93
C CYS A 24 2.92 0.51 3.88
N ASP A 25 2.39 1.36 2.99
CA ASP A 25 2.81 2.77 2.87
C ASP A 25 2.65 3.54 4.20
N ARG A 26 1.67 3.17 5.03
CA ARG A 26 1.48 3.76 6.38
C ARG A 26 2.61 3.45 7.36
N THR A 27 3.49 2.53 7.04
CA THR A 27 4.69 2.22 7.84
C THR A 27 5.93 2.99 7.42
N GLY A 28 5.80 3.89 6.43
CA GLY A 28 6.89 4.70 5.88
C GLY A 28 7.59 4.07 4.67
N THR A 29 7.12 2.92 4.20
CA THR A 29 7.65 2.26 3.00
C THR A 29 6.72 2.54 1.82
N PHE A 30 7.16 3.31 0.84
CA PHE A 30 6.34 3.68 -0.32
C PHE A 30 6.55 2.67 -1.45
N ASN A 31 5.70 1.63 -1.48
CA ASN A 31 5.87 0.45 -2.32
C ASN A 31 5.15 0.54 -3.67
N CYS A 32 5.63 -0.24 -4.65
CA CYS A 32 4.95 -0.43 -5.92
C CYS A 32 3.76 -1.43 -5.79
N PRO A 33 2.83 -1.45 -6.77
CA PRO A 33 1.71 -2.40 -6.77
C PRO A 33 2.16 -3.87 -6.73
N HIS A 34 3.26 -4.22 -7.39
CA HIS A 34 3.80 -5.58 -7.38
C HIS A 34 4.24 -6.02 -5.97
N THR A 35 4.81 -5.11 -5.18
CA THR A 35 5.07 -5.37 -3.76
C THR A 35 3.75 -5.55 -3.01
N GLY A 36 2.70 -4.84 -3.41
CA GLY A 36 1.34 -5.03 -2.89
C GLY A 36 0.84 -6.46 -3.05
N VAL A 37 1.10 -7.10 -4.22
CA VAL A 37 0.79 -8.53 -4.43
C VAL A 37 1.50 -9.40 -3.41
N ALA A 38 2.81 -9.20 -3.23
CA ALA A 38 3.59 -9.99 -2.28
C ALA A 38 3.12 -9.81 -0.82
N ILE A 39 2.75 -8.59 -0.43
CA ILE A 39 2.19 -8.31 0.91
C ILE A 39 0.80 -8.94 1.07
N ALA A 40 -0.06 -8.86 0.06
CA ALA A 40 -1.38 -9.51 0.08
C ALA A 40 -1.25 -11.03 0.21
N ALA A 41 -0.36 -11.64 -0.57
CA ALA A 41 -0.03 -13.06 -0.49
C ALA A 41 0.46 -13.45 0.92
N LEU A 42 1.37 -12.67 1.51
CA LEU A 42 1.83 -12.85 2.88
C LEU A 42 0.65 -12.86 3.88
N LEU A 43 -0.24 -11.88 3.77
CA LEU A 43 -1.41 -11.79 4.67
C LEU A 43 -2.35 -13.00 4.53
N LYS A 44 -2.58 -13.48 3.30
CA LYS A 44 -3.38 -14.68 3.03
C LYS A 44 -2.72 -15.94 3.60
N LEU A 45 -1.42 -16.11 3.40
CA LEU A 45 -0.68 -17.26 3.92
C LEU A 45 -0.61 -17.27 5.45
N LEU A 46 -0.51 -16.10 6.09
CA LEU A 46 -0.64 -15.96 7.54
C LEU A 46 -2.04 -16.34 8.04
N ALA A 47 -3.09 -15.87 7.36
CA ALA A 47 -4.47 -16.18 7.71
C ALA A 47 -4.78 -17.68 7.58
N ARG A 48 -4.16 -18.36 6.61
CA ARG A 48 -4.28 -19.81 6.39
C ARG A 48 -3.37 -20.65 7.32
N GLY A 49 -2.51 -20.01 8.11
CA GLY A 49 -1.57 -20.70 9.00
C GLY A 49 -0.40 -21.39 8.30
N VAL A 50 -0.19 -21.12 7.00
CA VAL A 50 0.98 -21.60 6.24
C VAL A 50 2.24 -20.92 6.77
N ILE A 51 2.18 -19.59 6.95
CA ILE A 51 3.21 -18.81 7.65
C ILE A 51 2.74 -18.59 9.09
N LYS A 52 3.60 -18.84 10.05
CA LYS A 52 3.32 -18.73 11.49
C LYS A 52 3.84 -17.41 12.05
N LYS A 53 3.24 -16.90 13.12
CA LYS A 53 3.63 -15.63 13.77
C LYS A 53 5.11 -15.58 14.20
N LYS A 54 5.73 -16.73 14.46
CA LYS A 54 7.13 -16.84 14.87
C LYS A 54 8.11 -16.93 13.70
N ASP A 55 7.61 -17.10 12.49
CA ASP A 55 8.46 -17.25 11.33
C ASP A 55 9.06 -15.88 10.94
N ARG A 56 10.31 -15.90 10.52
CA ARG A 56 10.95 -14.73 9.94
C ARG A 56 10.69 -14.73 8.44
N VAL A 57 10.04 -13.68 7.96
CA VAL A 57 9.62 -13.53 6.57
C VAL A 57 10.38 -12.40 5.93
N VAL A 58 10.88 -12.62 4.72
CA VAL A 58 11.44 -11.58 3.86
C VAL A 58 10.49 -11.37 2.69
N VAL A 59 10.08 -10.12 2.48
CA VAL A 59 9.30 -9.71 1.32
C VAL A 59 10.19 -8.87 0.41
N ILE A 60 10.30 -9.27 -0.85
CA ILE A 60 11.10 -8.54 -1.84
C ILE A 60 10.26 -7.38 -2.37
N SER A 61 10.68 -6.14 -2.08
CA SER A 61 10.12 -4.94 -2.67
C SER A 61 10.87 -4.64 -3.97
N THR A 62 10.21 -4.83 -5.11
CA THR A 62 10.84 -4.79 -6.44
C THR A 62 11.01 -3.39 -6.99
N ALA A 63 10.18 -2.43 -6.57
CA ALA A 63 10.25 -1.04 -7.02
C ALA A 63 9.63 -0.07 -5.99
N HIS A 64 9.97 1.21 -6.16
CA HIS A 64 9.42 2.30 -5.37
C HIS A 64 8.09 2.80 -5.94
N GLY A 65 7.17 3.22 -5.08
CA GLY A 65 5.84 3.70 -5.44
C GLY A 65 5.83 4.93 -6.36
N LEU A 66 6.89 5.75 -6.35
CA LEU A 66 7.03 6.89 -7.26
C LEU A 66 7.07 6.51 -8.76
N LYS A 67 7.35 5.26 -9.09
CA LYS A 67 7.23 4.76 -10.46
C LYS A 67 5.78 4.50 -10.89
N PHE A 68 4.86 4.52 -9.94
CA PHE A 68 3.44 4.15 -10.14
C PHE A 68 2.54 5.24 -9.56
N THR A 69 2.86 6.50 -9.86
CA THR A 69 2.16 7.66 -9.29
C THR A 69 0.68 7.67 -9.62
N GLU A 70 0.30 7.30 -10.85
CA GLU A 70 -1.11 7.21 -11.26
C GLU A 70 -1.89 6.22 -10.40
N PHE A 71 -1.34 5.03 -10.20
CA PHE A 71 -1.95 4.03 -9.31
C PHE A 71 -2.09 4.54 -7.88
N LYS A 72 -1.03 5.17 -7.34
CA LYS A 72 -1.05 5.71 -5.97
C LYS A 72 -2.05 6.85 -5.81
N VAL A 73 -2.06 7.78 -6.75
CA VAL A 73 -3.01 8.91 -6.73
C VAL A 73 -4.44 8.39 -6.93
N GLY A 74 -4.67 7.52 -7.91
CA GLY A 74 -5.96 6.92 -8.19
C GLY A 74 -6.53 6.18 -6.97
N TYR A 75 -5.71 5.40 -6.25
CA TYR A 75 -6.11 4.76 -5.01
C TYR A 75 -6.60 5.78 -3.96
N HIS A 76 -5.83 6.84 -3.75
CA HIS A 76 -6.15 7.83 -2.72
C HIS A 76 -7.30 8.78 -3.13
N ARG A 77 -7.57 8.91 -4.43
CA ARG A 77 -8.74 9.63 -4.98
C ARG A 77 -9.99 8.76 -5.09
N ARG A 78 -9.86 7.44 -4.87
CA ARG A 78 -10.94 6.45 -5.06
C ARG A 78 -11.39 6.36 -6.52
N GLU A 79 -10.43 6.34 -7.42
CA GLU A 79 -10.64 6.28 -8.87
C GLU A 79 -10.24 4.91 -9.46
N LEU A 80 -9.82 3.94 -8.62
CA LEU A 80 -9.48 2.61 -9.10
C LEU A 80 -10.75 1.79 -9.31
N GLU A 81 -10.89 1.24 -10.52
CA GLU A 81 -12.03 0.40 -10.87
C GLU A 81 -12.07 -0.88 -10.02
N ALA A 82 -13.24 -1.25 -9.54
CA ALA A 82 -13.49 -2.45 -8.72
C ALA A 82 -12.64 -2.57 -7.44
N VAL A 83 -12.11 -1.47 -6.92
CA VAL A 83 -11.34 -1.42 -5.66
C VAL A 83 -12.10 -0.63 -4.60
N HIS A 84 -12.28 -1.23 -3.42
CA HIS A 84 -12.73 -0.50 -2.23
C HIS A 84 -11.50 -0.07 -1.41
N GLU A 85 -11.16 1.21 -1.48
CA GLU A 85 -9.93 1.79 -0.94
C GLU A 85 -10.04 2.06 0.56
N LYS A 86 -9.76 1.04 1.37
CA LYS A 86 -9.89 1.04 2.85
C LYS A 86 -9.00 2.05 3.55
N PHE A 87 -7.88 2.39 2.95
CA PHE A 87 -6.86 3.27 3.52
C PHE A 87 -6.68 4.56 2.71
N ALA A 88 -7.70 4.93 1.92
CA ALA A 88 -7.62 6.15 1.13
C ALA A 88 -7.40 7.38 2.01
N ASN A 89 -6.53 8.27 1.55
CA ASN A 89 -6.25 9.56 2.15
C ASN A 89 -6.18 10.58 1.03
N SER A 90 -7.28 11.28 0.78
CA SER A 90 -7.43 12.16 -0.38
C SER A 90 -6.28 13.15 -0.49
N PRO A 91 -5.59 13.19 -1.62
CA PRO A 91 -4.52 14.15 -1.86
C PRO A 91 -5.09 15.58 -1.90
N VAL A 92 -4.26 16.54 -1.55
CA VAL A 92 -4.60 17.96 -1.65
C VAL A 92 -3.78 18.55 -2.79
N GLU A 93 -4.46 19.07 -3.80
CA GLU A 93 -3.82 19.76 -4.90
C GLU A 93 -3.53 21.21 -4.50
N LEU A 94 -2.29 21.63 -4.66
CA LEU A 94 -1.83 22.95 -4.26
C LEU A 94 -0.98 23.56 -5.37
N PRO A 95 -0.99 24.89 -5.52
CA PRO A 95 -0.03 25.56 -6.37
C PRO A 95 1.39 25.33 -5.87
N ASN A 96 2.39 25.43 -6.76
CA ASN A 96 3.80 25.36 -6.39
C ASN A 96 4.22 26.62 -5.60
N SER A 97 3.78 26.70 -4.35
CA SER A 97 4.02 27.81 -3.43
C SER A 97 4.26 27.29 -2.03
N PHE A 98 5.37 27.68 -1.44
CA PHE A 98 5.72 27.33 -0.05
C PHE A 98 4.60 27.70 0.93
N ASP A 99 4.04 28.91 0.81
CA ASP A 99 2.99 29.39 1.73
C ASP A 99 1.70 28.58 1.61
N ALA A 100 1.32 28.20 0.39
CA ALA A 100 0.13 27.36 0.18
C ALA A 100 0.33 25.98 0.82
N VAL A 101 1.50 25.36 0.64
CA VAL A 101 1.81 24.06 1.24
C VAL A 101 1.87 24.16 2.77
N ARG A 102 2.57 25.16 3.30
CA ARG A 102 2.66 25.41 4.74
C ARG A 102 1.27 25.59 5.35
N LYS A 103 0.44 26.43 4.75
CA LYS A 103 -0.92 26.66 5.23
C LYS A 103 -1.74 25.37 5.24
N ALA A 104 -1.73 24.60 4.16
CA ALA A 104 -2.48 23.35 4.08
C ALA A 104 -2.04 22.32 5.13
N ILE A 105 -0.73 22.25 5.44
CA ILE A 105 -0.22 21.38 6.52
C ILE A 105 -0.76 21.84 7.88
N TRP A 106 -0.66 23.12 8.19
CA TRP A 106 -1.14 23.66 9.47
C TRP A 106 -2.64 23.49 9.67
N ASP A 107 -3.43 23.76 8.64
CA ASP A 107 -4.90 23.59 8.66
C ASP A 107 -5.24 22.11 8.97
N ARG A 108 -4.50 21.16 8.41
CA ARG A 108 -4.75 19.73 8.62
C ARG A 108 -4.31 19.21 9.99
N ILE A 109 -3.23 19.75 10.54
CA ILE A 109 -2.76 19.43 11.89
C ILE A 109 -3.73 20.04 12.92
N GLY A 110 -4.14 21.27 12.74
CA GLY A 110 -5.07 21.97 13.64
C GLY A 110 -6.46 21.32 13.73
N GLN A 111 -6.93 20.65 12.68
CA GLN A 111 -8.19 19.90 12.68
C GLN A 111 -8.13 18.60 13.49
N LYS A 112 -6.95 18.02 13.68
CA LYS A 112 -6.76 16.78 14.47
C LYS A 112 -6.65 17.03 15.98
N SER A 113 -6.53 18.28 16.40
CA SER A 113 -6.37 18.67 17.81
C SER A 113 -7.69 19.10 18.47
N ARG A 114 -8.80 18.91 17.80
CA ARG A 114 -10.17 19.12 18.32
C ARG A 114 -10.93 17.81 18.32
#